data_a5c6a00b07afb8ee2126775b30eaf5f6
#
_entry.id   a5c6a00b07afb8ee2126775b30eaf5f6
#
_cell.length_a   1.000
_cell.length_b   1.000
_cell.length_c   1.000
_cell.angle_alpha   90.00
_cell.angle_beta   90.00
_cell.angle_gamma   90.00
#
_symmetry.space_group_name_H-M   'P 1'
#
loop_
_entity.id
_entity.type
_entity.pdbx_description
1 polymer ?
#
loop_
_entity_poly.entity_id
_entity_poly.type
_entity_poly.pdbx_seq_one_letter_code
_entity_poly.pdbx_strand_id
1 'polypeptide(L)'
;MPASAKDAPSWVLDPVHTRVMFAVSHAGFSQALGTVSGSTGTLVFDPDDWARTRLDATVPLERVDLGDPSWNRAALAQRLLDTQAHPLARFTSESAIPTDDGQASVCGELTLRGGTRPLCMDVTVNAVKRHPMPPFRRTAGFSATAVLSRSHFGIVAWPSVIGDEVTIRIEAEAVRSRLAEPEPEQEQEPGALQ
;
A
#
# COMPACT_ATOMS: atom_id res chain seq x y z
N MET A 1 5.75 -31.46 -3.40
CA MET A 1 4.85 -30.90 -4.42
C MET A 1 4.81 -29.41 -4.20
N PRO A 2 5.23 -28.54 -5.12
CA PRO A 2 5.06 -27.11 -4.93
C PRO A 2 3.57 -26.80 -4.99
N ALA A 3 3.06 -26.07 -3.97
CA ALA A 3 1.68 -25.63 -3.90
C ALA A 3 1.33 -24.77 -5.13
N SER A 4 0.13 -24.97 -5.66
CA SER A 4 -0.36 -24.26 -6.84
C SER A 4 -0.45 -22.76 -6.58
N ALA A 5 -0.23 -21.92 -7.60
CA ALA A 5 -0.34 -20.46 -7.51
C ALA A 5 -1.74 -19.98 -7.04
N LYS A 6 -2.75 -20.88 -7.06
CA LYS A 6 -4.12 -20.62 -6.59
C LYS A 6 -4.27 -20.64 -5.05
N ASP A 7 -3.30 -21.17 -4.30
CA ASP A 7 -3.44 -21.44 -2.87
C ASP A 7 -2.79 -20.39 -1.95
N ALA A 8 -2.15 -19.34 -2.49
CA ALA A 8 -1.60 -18.29 -1.66
C ALA A 8 -2.70 -17.44 -1.02
N PRO A 9 -2.59 -17.15 0.30
CA PRO A 9 -3.58 -16.35 0.99
C PRO A 9 -3.77 -14.97 0.36
N SER A 10 -5.02 -14.59 0.12
CA SER A 10 -5.41 -13.25 -0.33
C SER A 10 -5.82 -12.40 0.85
N TRP A 11 -5.42 -11.13 0.82
CA TRP A 11 -5.65 -10.14 1.86
C TRP A 11 -6.16 -8.85 1.22
N VAL A 12 -6.90 -8.07 2.00
CA VAL A 12 -7.37 -6.73 1.63
C VAL A 12 -6.80 -5.73 2.62
N LEU A 13 -6.20 -4.66 2.14
CA LEU A 13 -5.71 -3.58 2.99
C LEU A 13 -6.86 -2.95 3.78
N ASP A 14 -6.63 -2.73 5.06
CA ASP A 14 -7.57 -2.00 5.92
C ASP A 14 -7.30 -0.49 5.79
N PRO A 15 -8.21 0.28 5.17
CA PRO A 15 -7.97 1.71 4.92
C PRO A 15 -7.97 2.55 6.20
N VAL A 16 -8.50 2.03 7.30
CA VAL A 16 -8.51 2.73 8.60
C VAL A 16 -7.16 2.60 9.29
N HIS A 17 -6.55 1.41 9.23
CA HIS A 17 -5.28 1.09 9.88
C HIS A 17 -4.08 1.16 8.92
N THR A 18 -4.28 1.67 7.69
CA THR A 18 -3.18 1.90 6.74
C THR A 18 -2.90 3.39 6.61
N ARG A 19 -1.65 3.78 6.85
CA ARG A 19 -1.17 5.17 6.77
C ARG A 19 0.09 5.23 5.92
N VAL A 20 0.11 6.17 4.99
CA VAL A 20 1.33 6.59 4.31
C VAL A 20 1.79 7.89 4.96
N MET A 21 3.02 7.93 5.42
CA MET A 21 3.68 9.12 5.95
C MET A 21 4.80 9.52 5.01
N PHE A 22 5.05 10.80 4.87
CA PHE A 22 6.16 11.28 4.06
C PHE A 22 6.85 12.48 4.71
N ALA A 23 8.11 12.64 4.37
CA ALA A 23 8.94 13.76 4.78
C ALA A 23 9.69 14.31 3.58
N VAL A 24 9.73 15.63 3.43
CA VAL A 24 10.47 16.32 2.38
C VAL A 24 11.14 17.57 2.95
N SER A 25 12.39 17.83 2.57
CA SER A 25 13.11 19.01 3.04
C SER A 25 12.39 20.31 2.64
N HIS A 26 12.25 21.23 3.60
CA HIS A 26 11.62 22.54 3.42
C HIS A 26 12.63 23.65 3.69
N ALA A 27 13.08 24.31 2.62
CA ALA A 27 14.00 25.45 2.61
C ALA A 27 15.31 25.25 3.44
N GLY A 28 15.67 23.99 3.72
CA GLY A 28 16.83 23.65 4.54
C GLY A 28 16.64 23.87 6.04
N PHE A 29 15.48 24.36 6.49
CA PHE A 29 15.21 24.59 7.92
C PHE A 29 14.65 23.38 8.65
N SER A 30 13.79 22.62 7.98
CA SER A 30 13.09 21.47 8.58
C SER A 30 12.65 20.48 7.50
N GLN A 31 12.03 19.39 7.95
CA GLN A 31 11.25 18.53 7.10
C GLN A 31 9.77 18.93 7.18
N ALA A 32 9.13 19.12 6.03
CA ALA A 32 7.68 19.12 5.94
C ALA A 32 7.20 17.67 6.07
N LEU A 33 6.36 17.43 7.06
CA LEU A 33 5.81 16.11 7.36
C LEU A 33 4.36 16.05 6.90
N GLY A 34 3.99 15.00 6.23
CA GLY A 34 2.62 14.79 5.82
C GLY A 34 2.18 13.33 5.94
N THR A 35 0.86 13.14 5.94
CA THR A 35 0.23 11.82 5.97
C THR A 35 -0.82 11.71 4.88
N VAL A 36 -1.07 10.46 4.43
CA VAL A 36 -2.21 10.12 3.57
C VAL A 36 -2.95 8.95 4.17
N SER A 37 -4.26 9.09 4.32
CA SER A 37 -5.14 8.05 4.86
C SER A 37 -6.02 7.44 3.78
N GLY A 38 -6.65 6.29 4.09
CA GLY A 38 -7.66 5.68 3.23
C GLY A 38 -7.08 4.92 2.04
N SER A 39 -5.82 4.50 2.12
CA SER A 39 -5.23 3.60 1.13
C SER A 39 -5.98 2.28 1.08
N THR A 40 -6.24 1.78 -0.12
CA THR A 40 -6.91 0.50 -0.38
C THR A 40 -6.05 -0.38 -1.25
N GLY A 41 -6.32 -1.68 -1.27
CA GLY A 41 -5.58 -2.59 -2.14
C GLY A 41 -5.82 -4.05 -1.84
N THR A 42 -5.26 -4.88 -2.69
CA THR A 42 -5.23 -6.33 -2.54
C THR A 42 -3.80 -6.83 -2.43
N LEU A 43 -3.61 -7.81 -1.57
CA LEU A 43 -2.32 -8.41 -1.32
C LEU A 43 -2.45 -9.92 -1.36
N VAL A 44 -1.66 -10.58 -2.19
CA VAL A 44 -1.37 -12.00 -2.09
C VAL A 44 -0.09 -12.12 -1.29
N PHE A 45 -0.13 -12.80 -0.15
CA PHE A 45 1.01 -12.89 0.74
C PHE A 45 0.98 -14.17 1.57
N ASP A 46 2.13 -14.86 1.56
CA ASP A 46 2.42 -16.00 2.42
C ASP A 46 3.77 -15.71 3.11
N PRO A 47 3.83 -15.68 4.44
CA PRO A 47 5.08 -15.42 5.17
C PRO A 47 6.17 -16.46 4.88
N ASP A 48 5.79 -17.66 4.46
CA ASP A 48 6.72 -18.74 4.15
C ASP A 48 7.14 -18.75 2.66
N ASP A 49 6.51 -17.91 1.81
CA ASP A 49 6.81 -17.84 0.37
C ASP A 49 6.66 -16.41 -0.20
N TRP A 50 7.67 -15.59 0.01
CA TRP A 50 7.73 -14.22 -0.48
C TRP A 50 7.67 -14.09 -2.00
N ALA A 51 8.17 -15.07 -2.74
CA ALA A 51 8.19 -15.02 -4.22
C ALA A 51 6.79 -14.93 -4.82
N ARG A 52 5.78 -15.33 -4.08
CA ARG A 52 4.36 -15.28 -4.48
C ARG A 52 3.68 -13.96 -4.11
N THR A 53 4.36 -13.07 -3.41
CA THR A 53 3.80 -11.79 -2.99
C THR A 53 3.41 -10.95 -4.20
N ARG A 54 2.17 -10.46 -4.18
CA ARG A 54 1.64 -9.51 -5.17
C ARG A 54 0.80 -8.47 -4.44
N LEU A 55 1.20 -7.22 -4.58
CA LEU A 55 0.51 -6.06 -3.99
C LEU A 55 0.02 -5.15 -5.11
N ASP A 56 -1.24 -4.80 -5.07
CA ASP A 56 -1.84 -3.72 -5.85
C ASP A 56 -2.50 -2.76 -4.85
N ALA A 57 -1.92 -1.57 -4.69
CA ALA A 57 -2.35 -0.59 -3.71
C ALA A 57 -2.65 0.75 -4.37
N THR A 58 -3.69 1.40 -3.88
CA THR A 58 -4.14 2.73 -4.32
C THR A 58 -4.19 3.68 -3.14
N VAL A 59 -3.61 4.87 -3.32
CA VAL A 59 -3.50 5.93 -2.31
C VAL A 59 -4.27 7.16 -2.80
N PRO A 60 -5.33 7.60 -2.11
CA PRO A 60 -6.12 8.77 -2.48
C PRO A 60 -5.38 10.06 -2.10
N LEU A 61 -4.80 10.74 -3.09
CA LEU A 61 -3.95 11.92 -2.89
C LEU A 61 -4.70 13.13 -2.34
N GLU A 62 -6.02 13.20 -2.53
CA GLU A 62 -6.88 14.24 -1.94
C GLU A 62 -6.89 14.23 -0.40
N ARG A 63 -6.44 13.11 0.20
CA ARG A 63 -6.35 12.92 1.65
C ARG A 63 -4.98 13.23 2.24
N VAL A 64 -4.14 13.92 1.47
CA VAL A 64 -2.87 14.46 1.98
C VAL A 64 -3.16 15.48 3.06
N ASP A 65 -2.50 15.31 4.20
CA ASP A 65 -2.56 16.22 5.34
C ASP A 65 -1.16 16.58 5.84
N LEU A 66 -0.83 17.85 5.78
CA LEU A 66 0.43 18.47 6.25
C LEU A 66 0.21 19.25 7.56
N GLY A 67 -0.97 19.13 8.18
CA GLY A 67 -1.30 19.78 9.44
C GLY A 67 -1.75 21.24 9.31
N ASP A 68 -1.72 21.82 8.11
CA ASP A 68 -2.18 23.20 7.84
C ASP A 68 -2.99 23.27 6.54
N PRO A 69 -4.19 23.90 6.56
CA PRO A 69 -5.06 23.96 5.38
C PRO A 69 -4.44 24.67 4.15
N SER A 70 -3.54 25.65 4.35
CA SER A 70 -2.90 26.35 3.24
C SER A 70 -1.82 25.46 2.60
N TRP A 71 -1.10 24.71 3.40
CA TRP A 71 -0.13 23.72 2.94
C TRP A 71 -0.82 22.56 2.20
N ASN A 72 -1.93 22.08 2.74
CA ASN A 72 -2.73 21.03 2.08
C ASN A 72 -3.18 21.50 0.70
N ARG A 73 -3.76 22.72 0.58
CA ARG A 73 -4.14 23.27 -0.73
C ARG A 73 -2.97 23.42 -1.69
N ALA A 74 -1.80 23.86 -1.20
CA ALA A 74 -0.61 23.99 -2.02
C ALA A 74 -0.12 22.63 -2.53
N ALA A 75 -0.10 21.60 -1.67
CA ALA A 75 0.31 20.25 -2.04
C ALA A 75 -0.60 19.62 -3.09
N LEU A 76 -1.92 19.84 -2.99
CA LEU A 76 -2.91 19.29 -3.92
C LEU A 76 -2.94 20.02 -5.28
N ALA A 77 -2.43 21.24 -5.35
CA ALA A 77 -2.48 22.07 -6.54
C ALA A 77 -1.68 21.50 -7.72
N GLN A 78 -2.01 21.96 -8.93
CA GLN A 78 -1.43 21.57 -10.21
C GLN A 78 0.13 21.63 -10.22
N ARG A 79 0.73 22.58 -9.50
CA ARG A 79 2.19 22.73 -9.44
C ARG A 79 2.89 21.62 -8.66
N LEU A 80 2.19 20.90 -7.79
CA LEU A 80 2.70 19.78 -6.99
C LEU A 80 2.00 18.48 -7.38
N LEU A 81 1.05 17.98 -6.60
CA LEU A 81 0.45 16.68 -6.84
C LEU A 81 -0.58 16.67 -7.97
N ASP A 82 -1.18 17.83 -8.31
CA ASP A 82 -2.20 17.96 -9.35
C ASP A 82 -3.34 16.96 -9.17
N THR A 83 -3.89 16.93 -7.97
CA THR A 83 -4.88 15.90 -7.58
C THR A 83 -6.20 16.02 -8.33
N GLN A 84 -6.47 17.16 -8.96
CA GLN A 84 -7.63 17.33 -9.82
C GLN A 84 -7.50 16.49 -11.09
N ALA A 85 -6.32 16.43 -11.70
CA ALA A 85 -6.04 15.60 -12.87
C ALA A 85 -5.60 14.17 -12.49
N HIS A 86 -4.97 14.02 -11.34
CA HIS A 86 -4.35 12.77 -10.87
C HIS A 86 -4.73 12.48 -9.40
N PRO A 87 -5.97 12.08 -9.12
CA PRO A 87 -6.47 11.95 -7.75
C PRO A 87 -5.85 10.79 -6.96
N LEU A 88 -5.22 9.86 -7.65
CA LEU A 88 -4.71 8.62 -7.06
C LEU A 88 -3.23 8.42 -7.38
N ALA A 89 -2.48 7.91 -6.40
CA ALA A 89 -1.24 7.19 -6.66
C ALA A 89 -1.52 5.68 -6.60
N ARG A 90 -0.81 4.90 -7.42
CA ARG A 90 -0.95 3.44 -7.46
C ARG A 90 0.41 2.77 -7.44
N PHE A 91 0.56 1.75 -6.62
CA PHE A 91 1.73 0.88 -6.60
C PHE A 91 1.33 -0.55 -6.94
N THR A 92 2.05 -1.16 -7.89
CA THR A 92 1.88 -2.56 -8.26
C THR A 92 3.22 -3.27 -8.11
N SER A 93 3.30 -4.25 -7.23
CA SER A 93 4.54 -5.00 -7.03
C SER A 93 4.80 -5.97 -8.18
N GLU A 94 6.07 -6.11 -8.52
CA GLU A 94 6.58 -7.08 -9.50
C GLU A 94 7.37 -8.20 -8.83
N SER A 95 8.10 -7.87 -7.76
CA SER A 95 8.94 -8.82 -7.03
C SER A 95 8.94 -8.54 -5.53
N ALA A 96 9.18 -9.59 -4.76
CA ALA A 96 9.46 -9.52 -3.33
C ALA A 96 10.60 -10.47 -3.02
N ILE A 97 11.73 -9.92 -2.59
CA ILE A 97 12.97 -10.65 -2.34
C ILE A 97 13.25 -10.60 -0.84
N PRO A 98 13.22 -11.74 -0.13
CA PRO A 98 13.58 -11.79 1.29
C PRO A 98 14.98 -11.23 1.52
N THR A 99 15.14 -10.42 2.55
CA THR A 99 16.44 -9.86 2.97
C THR A 99 16.88 -10.38 4.32
N ASP A 100 15.93 -10.62 5.23
CA ASP A 100 16.14 -11.18 6.56
C ASP A 100 14.84 -11.85 7.04
N ASP A 101 14.84 -12.45 8.24
CA ASP A 101 13.64 -13.05 8.83
C ASP A 101 12.52 -12.01 8.99
N GLY A 102 11.39 -12.27 8.34
CA GLY A 102 10.25 -11.35 8.31
C GLY A 102 10.48 -10.04 7.54
N GLN A 103 11.56 -9.93 6.76
CA GLN A 103 11.88 -8.74 5.96
C GLN A 103 12.07 -9.08 4.49
N ALA A 104 11.71 -8.14 3.62
CA ALA A 104 11.90 -8.26 2.18
C ALA A 104 12.03 -6.88 1.51
N SER A 105 12.77 -6.85 0.40
CA SER A 105 12.70 -5.76 -0.56
C SER A 105 11.58 -6.04 -1.55
N VAL A 106 10.55 -5.19 -1.57
CA VAL A 106 9.40 -5.29 -2.48
C VAL A 106 9.53 -4.21 -3.54
N CYS A 107 9.78 -4.62 -4.77
CA CYS A 107 9.96 -3.73 -5.91
C CYS A 107 8.78 -3.83 -6.87
N GLY A 108 8.48 -2.73 -7.55
CA GLY A 108 7.40 -2.63 -8.51
C GLY A 108 7.32 -1.26 -9.14
N GLU A 109 6.16 -0.93 -9.69
CA GLU A 109 5.90 0.33 -10.36
C GLU A 109 5.01 1.24 -9.50
N LEU A 110 5.45 2.47 -9.28
CA LEU A 110 4.66 3.55 -8.71
C LEU A 110 4.19 4.48 -9.83
N THR A 111 2.88 4.64 -9.96
CA THR A 111 2.25 5.68 -10.75
C THR A 111 1.86 6.83 -9.84
N LEU A 112 2.42 8.03 -10.10
CA LEU A 112 2.16 9.25 -9.36
C LEU A 112 2.11 10.41 -10.34
N ARG A 113 1.09 11.28 -10.23
CA ARG A 113 0.91 12.45 -11.10
C ARG A 113 1.02 12.09 -12.60
N GLY A 114 0.45 10.96 -13.00
CA GLY A 114 0.45 10.48 -14.40
C GLY A 114 1.78 9.88 -14.89
N GLY A 115 2.85 9.94 -14.10
CA GLY A 115 4.13 9.30 -14.40
C GLY A 115 4.27 7.96 -13.69
N THR A 116 4.83 6.96 -14.37
CA THR A 116 5.13 5.65 -13.77
C THR A 116 6.64 5.45 -13.66
N ARG A 117 7.11 5.04 -12.49
CA ARG A 117 8.54 4.82 -12.21
C ARG A 117 8.72 3.61 -11.29
N PRO A 118 9.85 2.90 -11.43
CA PRO A 118 10.18 1.84 -10.49
C PRO A 118 10.39 2.39 -9.09
N LEU A 119 9.92 1.64 -8.08
CA LEU A 119 10.13 1.93 -6.67
C LEU A 119 10.34 0.60 -5.94
N CYS A 120 11.36 0.56 -5.08
CA CYS A 120 11.55 -0.53 -4.12
C CYS A 120 11.24 -0.01 -2.71
N MET A 121 10.63 -0.86 -1.90
CA MET A 121 10.34 -0.62 -0.49
C MET A 121 10.99 -1.69 0.36
N ASP A 122 11.61 -1.30 1.46
CA ASP A 122 12.03 -2.24 2.51
C ASP A 122 10.83 -2.49 3.41
N VAL A 123 10.36 -3.74 3.44
CA VAL A 123 9.15 -4.16 4.12
C VAL A 123 9.49 -5.09 5.27
N THR A 124 8.90 -4.86 6.44
CA THR A 124 8.93 -5.74 7.61
C THR A 124 7.53 -6.25 7.92
N VAL A 125 7.40 -7.56 8.13
CA VAL A 125 6.18 -8.17 8.65
C VAL A 125 6.20 -8.07 10.18
N ASN A 126 5.29 -7.28 10.74
CA ASN A 126 5.21 -7.09 12.19
C ASN A 126 4.50 -8.24 12.88
N ALA A 127 3.44 -8.77 12.26
CA ALA A 127 2.67 -9.91 12.78
C ALA A 127 1.74 -10.49 11.72
N VAL A 128 1.48 -11.79 11.80
CA VAL A 128 0.40 -12.48 11.08
C VAL A 128 -0.38 -13.33 12.07
N LYS A 129 -1.48 -12.80 12.61
CA LYS A 129 -2.26 -13.46 13.67
C LYS A 129 -3.73 -13.06 13.66
N ARG A 130 -4.55 -13.68 14.52
CA ARG A 130 -5.91 -13.21 14.78
C ARG A 130 -5.86 -11.87 15.52
N HIS A 131 -6.64 -10.90 15.06
CA HIS A 131 -6.79 -9.62 15.74
C HIS A 131 -7.44 -9.86 17.13
N PRO A 132 -6.95 -9.21 18.21
CA PRO A 132 -7.45 -9.44 19.57
C PRO A 132 -8.84 -8.84 19.81
N MET A 133 -9.30 -7.93 18.96
CA MET A 133 -10.62 -7.30 19.06
C MET A 133 -11.60 -7.88 18.05
N PRO A 134 -12.93 -7.88 18.37
CA PRO A 134 -13.95 -8.28 17.41
C PRO A 134 -13.83 -7.52 16.09
N PRO A 135 -14.10 -8.15 14.96
CA PRO A 135 -14.60 -9.51 14.76
C PRO A 135 -13.52 -10.61 14.70
N PHE A 136 -12.35 -10.41 15.35
CA PHE A 136 -11.26 -11.40 15.48
C PHE A 136 -10.74 -11.94 14.14
N ARG A 137 -10.65 -11.08 13.12
CA ARG A 137 -10.17 -11.46 11.79
C ARG A 137 -8.68 -11.80 11.81
N ARG A 138 -8.26 -12.70 10.92
CA ARG A 138 -6.85 -12.93 10.70
C ARG A 138 -6.27 -11.69 9.99
N THR A 139 -5.29 -11.06 10.63
CA THR A 139 -4.71 -9.79 10.19
C THR A 139 -3.19 -9.95 10.04
N ALA A 140 -2.65 -9.36 8.99
CA ALA A 140 -1.22 -9.19 8.78
C ALA A 140 -0.87 -7.71 8.91
N GLY A 141 0.16 -7.40 9.70
CA GLY A 141 0.66 -6.05 9.91
C GLY A 141 2.02 -5.86 9.29
N PHE A 142 2.25 -4.70 8.67
CA PHE A 142 3.46 -4.37 7.92
C PHE A 142 3.95 -2.97 8.23
N SER A 143 5.27 -2.82 8.30
CA SER A 143 5.95 -1.53 8.21
C SER A 143 6.79 -1.50 6.94
N ALA A 144 6.77 -0.39 6.20
CA ALA A 144 7.59 -0.25 5.02
C ALA A 144 8.23 1.13 4.94
N THR A 145 9.41 1.22 4.31
CA THR A 145 10.10 2.46 4.01
C THR A 145 10.53 2.50 2.56
N ALA A 146 10.52 3.68 1.97
CA ALA A 146 11.00 3.94 0.62
C ALA A 146 11.50 5.38 0.49
N VAL A 147 12.27 5.64 -0.55
CA VAL A 147 12.69 6.97 -0.94
C VAL A 147 12.38 7.15 -2.42
N LEU A 148 11.81 8.29 -2.79
CA LEU A 148 11.59 8.66 -4.18
C LEU A 148 12.09 10.08 -4.48
N SER A 149 12.43 10.34 -5.75
CA SER A 149 12.68 11.68 -6.28
C SER A 149 11.37 12.21 -6.87
N ARG A 150 10.86 13.33 -6.32
CA ARG A 150 9.63 13.95 -6.82
C ARG A 150 9.77 14.48 -8.23
N SER A 151 10.96 14.92 -8.62
CA SER A 151 11.24 15.42 -9.97
C SER A 151 11.07 14.33 -11.04
N HIS A 152 11.33 13.06 -10.72
CA HIS A 152 11.08 11.94 -11.61
C HIS A 152 9.61 11.78 -12.01
N PHE A 153 8.69 12.33 -11.22
CA PHE A 153 7.24 12.37 -11.50
C PHE A 153 6.78 13.72 -12.03
N GLY A 154 7.72 14.60 -12.48
CA GLY A 154 7.40 15.92 -12.98
C GLY A 154 6.95 16.93 -11.91
N ILE A 155 7.17 16.63 -10.63
CA ILE A 155 6.90 17.54 -9.51
C ILE A 155 8.15 18.40 -9.28
N VAL A 156 8.30 19.46 -10.04
CA VAL A 156 9.54 20.27 -10.08
C VAL A 156 9.38 21.68 -9.52
N ALA A 157 8.20 22.06 -9.02
CA ALA A 157 7.97 23.39 -8.48
C ALA A 157 8.85 23.67 -7.25
N TRP A 158 9.30 24.94 -7.14
CA TRP A 158 10.08 25.47 -6.02
C TRP A 158 11.31 24.64 -5.60
N PRO A 159 12.24 24.34 -6.54
CA PRO A 159 13.36 23.43 -6.26
C PRO A 159 14.34 23.96 -5.22
N SER A 160 14.36 25.27 -4.96
CA SER A 160 15.17 25.89 -3.90
C SER A 160 14.49 25.85 -2.53
N VAL A 161 13.21 25.50 -2.45
CA VAL A 161 12.42 25.48 -1.22
C VAL A 161 12.04 24.06 -0.83
N ILE A 162 11.62 23.25 -1.80
CA ILE A 162 11.19 21.86 -1.57
C ILE A 162 12.29 20.93 -2.09
N GLY A 163 12.83 20.10 -1.22
CA GLY A 163 13.82 19.09 -1.59
C GLY A 163 13.27 18.12 -2.64
N ASP A 164 14.17 17.49 -3.38
CA ASP A 164 13.79 16.52 -4.41
C ASP A 164 13.46 15.15 -3.82
N GLU A 165 14.24 14.73 -2.82
CA GLU A 165 14.07 13.45 -2.15
C GLU A 165 12.90 13.51 -1.17
N VAL A 166 12.00 12.54 -1.30
CA VAL A 166 10.86 12.33 -0.41
C VAL A 166 11.02 10.97 0.26
N THR A 167 11.20 10.98 1.58
CA THR A 167 11.20 9.76 2.38
C THR A 167 9.77 9.35 2.67
N ILE A 168 9.46 8.07 2.48
CA ILE A 168 8.14 7.48 2.72
C ILE A 168 8.26 6.44 3.83
N ARG A 169 7.30 6.46 4.74
CA ARG A 169 7.06 5.41 5.73
C ARG A 169 5.60 4.98 5.65
N ILE A 170 5.36 3.68 5.66
CA ILE A 170 4.03 3.09 5.60
C ILE A 170 3.85 2.18 6.80
N GLU A 171 2.72 2.35 7.49
CA GLU A 171 2.21 1.38 8.45
C GLU A 171 0.89 0.85 7.89
N ALA A 172 0.78 -0.46 7.74
CA ALA A 172 -0.35 -1.08 7.07
C ALA A 172 -0.85 -2.32 7.80
N GLU A 173 -2.17 -2.48 7.83
CA GLU A 173 -2.82 -3.73 8.18
C GLU A 173 -3.57 -4.28 6.97
N ALA A 174 -3.53 -5.60 6.80
CA ALA A 174 -4.30 -6.30 5.81
C ALA A 174 -5.11 -7.42 6.45
N VAL A 175 -6.38 -7.50 6.13
CA VAL A 175 -7.30 -8.51 6.65
C VAL A 175 -7.42 -9.64 5.64
N ARG A 176 -7.31 -10.88 6.11
CA ARG A 176 -7.45 -12.06 5.24
C ARG A 176 -8.80 -12.06 4.56
N SER A 177 -8.80 -12.08 3.23
CA SER A 177 -10.00 -12.26 2.44
C SER A 177 -10.49 -13.70 2.63
N ARG A 178 -11.78 -13.86 2.90
CA ARG A 178 -12.46 -15.14 2.70
C ARG A 178 -12.70 -15.22 1.20
N LEU A 179 -11.87 -15.96 0.47
CA LEU A 179 -12.33 -16.48 -0.81
C LEU A 179 -13.64 -17.20 -0.52
N ALA A 180 -14.69 -16.90 -1.29
CA ALA A 180 -15.93 -17.64 -1.21
C ALA A 180 -15.57 -19.13 -1.34
N GLU A 181 -15.67 -19.89 -0.24
CA GLU A 181 -15.75 -21.34 -0.34
C GLU A 181 -16.94 -21.60 -1.25
N PRO A 182 -16.80 -22.44 -2.30
CA PRO A 182 -17.96 -22.82 -3.10
C PRO A 182 -19.02 -23.32 -2.10
N GLU A 183 -20.22 -22.75 -2.18
CA GLU A 183 -21.34 -23.23 -1.38
C GLU A 183 -21.41 -24.75 -1.54
N PRO A 184 -21.50 -25.54 -0.47
CA PRO A 184 -21.65 -26.98 -0.60
C PRO A 184 -22.87 -27.23 -1.48
N GLU A 185 -22.67 -27.95 -2.60
CA GLU A 185 -23.75 -28.41 -3.46
C GLU A 185 -24.79 -29.06 -2.53
N GLN A 186 -25.99 -28.47 -2.50
CA GLN A 186 -27.11 -29.08 -1.80
C GLN A 186 -27.37 -30.41 -2.49
N GLU A 187 -27.01 -31.50 -1.83
CA GLU A 187 -27.45 -32.83 -2.21
C GLU A 187 -28.97 -32.79 -2.36
N GLN A 188 -29.44 -32.81 -3.61
CA GLN A 188 -30.84 -33.03 -3.89
C GLN A 188 -31.16 -34.43 -3.39
N GLU A 189 -31.95 -34.51 -2.33
CA GLU A 189 -32.53 -35.76 -1.89
C GLU A 189 -33.28 -36.40 -3.06
N PRO A 190 -33.01 -37.69 -3.37
CA PRO A 190 -33.77 -38.39 -4.42
C PRO A 190 -35.22 -38.48 -3.98
N GLY A 191 -36.10 -37.82 -4.74
CA GLY A 191 -37.52 -37.80 -4.53
C GLY A 191 -38.07 -39.22 -4.35
N ALA A 192 -38.75 -39.44 -3.22
CA ALA A 192 -39.52 -40.67 -2.97
C ALA A 192 -40.61 -40.82 -4.00
N LEU A 193 -40.51 -41.87 -4.81
CA LEU A 193 -41.59 -42.37 -5.64
C LEU A 193 -42.67 -42.97 -4.78
N GLN A 194 -43.85 -42.38 -4.82
CA GLN A 194 -45.10 -43.05 -4.46
C GLN A 194 -45.83 -43.47 -5.70
#